data_d1af47383e14ddf43d351a50c1e8114c
#
_entry.id   d1af47383e14ddf43d351a50c1e8114c
#
_cell.length_a   1.000
_cell.length_b   1.000
_cell.length_c   1.000
_cell.angle_alpha   90.00
_cell.angle_beta   90.00
_cell.angle_gamma   90.00
#
_symmetry.space_group_name_H-M   'P 1'
#
loop_
_entity.id
_entity.type
_entity.pdbx_description
1 polymer ?
#
loop_
_entity_poly.entity_id
_entity_poly.type
_entity_poly.pdbx_seq_one_letter_code
_entity_poly.pdbx_strand_id
1 'polypeptide(L)'
;MPEAAVLKGTKDGYEIILNDKAEYDEIFKSLTKLLDNLKTQTASTTPQKIAFEIQTQRRLFNAQERSEIEQIFSKYSDFSIHKINSDVVTKEESAQIIDQKTVHVIDRVIRNGQEVNVTGDVLFLGKVHEGGKLLVTGNLYVIGEVKGIIQAGFPNVEDKMIFGDVHNAQQIRIGEQFEILDDTKSADKINSSSIAYVNALHVLDYGNVEDLNQINPKFFNQIGGIING
;
A
#
# COMPACT_ATOMS: atom_id res chain seq x y z
N MET A 1 -7.18 -31.24 24.75
CA MET A 1 -6.35 -30.61 23.70
C MET A 1 -6.81 -29.18 23.56
N PRO A 2 -5.93 -28.21 23.34
CA PRO A 2 -6.37 -26.84 23.07
C PRO A 2 -7.25 -26.84 21.82
N GLU A 3 -8.33 -26.06 21.86
CA GLU A 3 -9.23 -25.92 20.71
C GLU A 3 -8.46 -25.39 19.51
N ALA A 4 -8.66 -25.99 18.32
CA ALA A 4 -7.95 -25.59 17.11
C ALA A 4 -8.49 -24.32 16.47
N ALA A 5 -9.68 -23.85 16.88
CA ALA A 5 -10.26 -22.56 16.51
C ALA A 5 -10.94 -21.95 17.73
N VAL A 6 -10.62 -20.69 18.06
CA VAL A 6 -11.12 -19.98 19.24
C VAL A 6 -11.66 -18.60 18.83
N LEU A 7 -12.87 -18.26 19.32
CA LEU A 7 -13.44 -16.94 19.15
C LEU A 7 -12.93 -15.97 20.21
N LYS A 8 -12.58 -14.76 19.78
CA LYS A 8 -12.19 -13.66 20.65
C LYS A 8 -12.96 -12.40 20.25
N GLY A 9 -13.55 -11.73 21.24
CA GLY A 9 -14.11 -10.39 21.04
C GLY A 9 -13.00 -9.34 21.08
N THR A 10 -13.02 -8.41 20.14
CA THR A 10 -12.12 -7.25 20.09
C THR A 10 -12.93 -5.96 20.12
N LYS A 11 -12.26 -4.80 20.23
CA LYS A 11 -12.96 -3.50 20.18
C LYS A 11 -13.61 -3.25 18.81
N ASP A 12 -13.05 -3.85 17.77
CA ASP A 12 -13.43 -3.63 16.37
C ASP A 12 -14.33 -4.75 15.81
N GLY A 13 -14.65 -5.79 16.62
CA GLY A 13 -15.51 -6.89 16.19
C GLY A 13 -15.12 -8.25 16.78
N TYR A 14 -15.18 -9.28 15.95
CA TYR A 14 -14.91 -10.66 16.33
C TYR A 14 -13.72 -11.22 15.54
N GLU A 15 -12.81 -11.83 16.26
CA GLU A 15 -11.63 -12.51 15.71
C GLU A 15 -11.72 -14.01 15.97
N ILE A 16 -11.46 -14.82 14.96
CA ILE A 16 -11.30 -16.27 15.10
C ILE A 16 -9.81 -16.60 14.97
N ILE A 17 -9.22 -17.09 16.06
CA ILE A 17 -7.82 -17.47 16.12
C ILE A 17 -7.72 -18.96 15.81
N LEU A 18 -6.98 -19.32 14.77
CA LEU A 18 -6.68 -20.69 14.40
C LEU A 18 -5.33 -21.10 14.98
N ASN A 19 -5.29 -22.28 15.57
CA ASN A 19 -4.05 -22.82 16.17
C ASN A 19 -3.08 -23.27 15.07
N ASP A 20 -1.94 -22.59 14.96
CA ASP A 20 -0.92 -22.86 13.95
C ASP A 20 -0.22 -24.23 14.10
N LYS A 21 -0.37 -24.89 15.26
CA LYS A 21 0.21 -26.21 15.56
C LYS A 21 -0.77 -27.38 15.37
N ALA A 22 -2.06 -27.09 15.20
CA ALA A 22 -3.06 -28.12 14.99
C ALA A 22 -2.99 -28.68 13.56
N GLU A 23 -3.43 -29.90 13.36
CA GLU A 23 -3.56 -30.46 12.03
C GLU A 23 -4.65 -29.73 11.23
N TYR A 24 -4.49 -29.69 9.93
CA TYR A 24 -5.39 -29.01 9.02
C TYR A 24 -6.87 -29.44 9.21
N ASP A 25 -7.10 -30.74 9.21
CA ASP A 25 -8.44 -31.30 9.41
C ASP A 25 -9.06 -30.96 10.78
N GLU A 26 -8.24 -30.83 11.82
CA GLU A 26 -8.68 -30.43 13.14
C GLU A 26 -9.12 -28.94 13.15
N ILE A 27 -8.37 -28.09 12.47
CA ILE A 27 -8.72 -26.67 12.34
C ILE A 27 -10.10 -26.54 11.66
N PHE A 28 -10.32 -27.22 10.55
CA PHE A 28 -11.58 -27.17 9.79
C PHE A 28 -12.78 -27.72 10.58
N LYS A 29 -12.58 -28.85 11.25
CA LYS A 29 -13.61 -29.43 12.13
C LYS A 29 -13.92 -28.50 13.31
N SER A 30 -12.90 -27.91 13.93
CA SER A 30 -13.06 -27.00 15.05
C SER A 30 -13.73 -25.69 14.62
N LEU A 31 -13.35 -25.15 13.47
CA LEU A 31 -13.96 -23.96 12.89
C LEU A 31 -15.45 -24.19 12.57
N THR A 32 -15.80 -25.30 11.92
CA THR A 32 -17.18 -25.66 11.63
C THR A 32 -18.00 -25.76 12.91
N LYS A 33 -17.50 -26.48 13.92
CA LYS A 33 -18.16 -26.63 15.23
C LYS A 33 -18.35 -25.26 15.92
N LEU A 34 -17.37 -24.38 15.84
CA LEU A 34 -17.44 -23.03 16.40
C LEU A 34 -18.57 -22.24 15.75
N LEU A 35 -18.64 -22.24 14.41
CA LEU A 35 -19.68 -21.55 13.65
C LEU A 35 -21.07 -22.12 13.88
N ASP A 36 -21.22 -23.45 14.01
CA ASP A 36 -22.49 -24.09 14.34
C ASP A 36 -23.00 -23.66 15.73
N ASN A 37 -22.09 -23.61 16.71
CA ASN A 37 -22.41 -23.15 18.08
C ASN A 37 -22.84 -21.68 18.06
N LEU A 38 -22.12 -20.84 17.34
CA LEU A 38 -22.45 -19.41 17.21
C LEU A 38 -23.81 -19.22 16.53
N LYS A 39 -24.08 -19.97 15.47
CA LYS A 39 -25.39 -19.92 14.78
C LYS A 39 -26.54 -20.29 15.73
N THR A 40 -26.34 -21.29 16.56
CA THR A 40 -27.34 -21.71 17.53
C THR A 40 -27.59 -20.65 18.61
N GLN A 41 -26.54 -19.96 19.06
CA GLN A 41 -26.62 -18.90 20.06
C GLN A 41 -27.23 -17.61 19.50
N THR A 42 -26.98 -17.29 18.23
CA THR A 42 -27.46 -16.07 17.58
C THR A 42 -28.87 -16.22 17.00
N ALA A 43 -29.39 -17.44 16.87
CA ALA A 43 -30.73 -17.72 16.32
C ALA A 43 -31.88 -17.06 17.12
N SER A 44 -31.65 -16.65 18.35
CA SER A 44 -32.62 -15.98 19.24
C SER A 44 -32.57 -14.45 19.18
N THR A 45 -31.66 -13.87 18.44
CA THR A 45 -31.45 -12.42 18.30
C THR A 45 -31.74 -11.99 16.87
N THR A 46 -32.09 -10.72 16.67
CA THR A 46 -32.34 -10.14 15.33
C THR A 46 -31.19 -10.49 14.38
N PRO A 47 -31.46 -10.89 13.11
CA PRO A 47 -30.41 -11.32 12.18
C PRO A 47 -29.46 -10.15 11.89
N GLN A 48 -28.31 -10.19 12.51
CA GLN A 48 -27.21 -9.23 12.29
C GLN A 48 -26.10 -9.96 11.56
N LYS A 49 -25.69 -9.42 10.41
CA LYS A 49 -24.52 -9.94 9.70
C LYS A 49 -23.26 -9.70 10.54
N ILE A 50 -22.55 -10.76 10.87
CA ILE A 50 -21.32 -10.73 11.66
C ILE A 50 -20.16 -10.99 10.71
N ALA A 51 -19.22 -10.05 10.67
CA ALA A 51 -17.96 -10.20 9.95
C ALA A 51 -16.84 -10.60 10.92
N PHE A 52 -16.08 -11.63 10.55
CA PHE A 52 -14.99 -12.15 11.36
C PHE A 52 -13.64 -11.83 10.71
N GLU A 53 -12.66 -11.48 11.52
CA GLU A 53 -11.25 -11.56 11.15
C GLU A 53 -10.72 -12.96 11.53
N ILE A 54 -10.01 -13.59 10.63
CA ILE A 54 -9.40 -14.90 10.87
C ILE A 54 -7.90 -14.71 11.06
N GLN A 55 -7.38 -15.12 12.20
CA GLN A 55 -5.96 -15.05 12.52
C GLN A 55 -5.34 -16.44 12.45
N THR A 56 -4.45 -16.65 11.50
CA THR A 56 -3.79 -17.93 11.24
C THR A 56 -2.45 -18.07 11.97
N GLN A 57 -2.06 -17.06 12.73
CA GLN A 57 -0.80 -16.99 13.47
C GLN A 57 0.42 -17.22 12.54
N ARG A 58 1.26 -18.21 12.84
CA ARG A 58 2.47 -18.53 12.05
C ARG A 58 2.23 -19.53 10.92
N ARG A 59 0.97 -19.77 10.55
CA ARG A 59 0.61 -20.64 9.43
C ARG A 59 0.17 -19.83 8.23
N LEU A 60 0.82 -20.04 7.09
CA LEU A 60 0.35 -19.54 5.80
C LEU A 60 -0.58 -20.58 5.19
N PHE A 61 -1.80 -20.19 4.89
CA PHE A 61 -2.73 -20.98 4.09
C PHE A 61 -2.50 -20.70 2.61
N ASN A 62 -2.40 -21.74 1.80
CA ASN A 62 -2.37 -21.63 0.36
C ASN A 62 -3.75 -21.23 -0.21
N ALA A 63 -3.84 -21.00 -1.51
CA ALA A 63 -5.09 -20.58 -2.15
C ALA A 63 -6.23 -21.58 -2.00
N GLN A 64 -5.93 -22.88 -2.04
CA GLN A 64 -6.91 -23.95 -1.87
C GLN A 64 -7.44 -23.96 -0.43
N GLU A 65 -6.55 -23.92 0.56
CA GLU A 65 -6.89 -23.88 1.98
C GLU A 65 -7.73 -22.66 2.35
N ARG A 66 -7.41 -21.49 1.78
CA ARG A 66 -8.22 -20.28 1.94
C ARG A 66 -9.63 -20.45 1.35
N SER A 67 -9.71 -21.03 0.14
CA SER A 67 -11.00 -21.31 -0.51
C SER A 67 -11.87 -22.28 0.32
N GLU A 68 -11.27 -23.26 0.99
CA GLU A 68 -11.99 -24.19 1.86
C GLU A 68 -12.55 -23.48 3.10
N ILE A 69 -11.79 -22.53 3.71
CA ILE A 69 -12.32 -21.68 4.79
C ILE A 69 -13.52 -20.87 4.29
N GLU A 70 -13.42 -20.24 3.13
CA GLU A 70 -14.50 -19.47 2.52
C GLU A 70 -15.73 -20.34 2.25
N GLN A 71 -15.54 -21.58 1.79
CA GLN A 71 -16.63 -22.56 1.58
C GLN A 71 -17.31 -22.96 2.89
N ILE A 72 -16.59 -23.04 4.01
CA ILE A 72 -17.20 -23.29 5.32
C ILE A 72 -18.11 -22.12 5.67
N PHE A 73 -17.63 -20.88 5.55
CA PHE A 73 -18.42 -19.69 5.85
C PHE A 73 -19.62 -19.51 4.93
N SER A 74 -19.52 -19.91 3.66
CA SER A 74 -20.63 -19.81 2.70
C SER A 74 -21.89 -20.61 3.10
N LYS A 75 -21.76 -21.57 4.02
CA LYS A 75 -22.89 -22.32 4.58
C LYS A 75 -23.72 -21.52 5.58
N TYR A 76 -23.22 -20.36 6.02
CA TYR A 76 -23.84 -19.51 7.02
C TYR A 76 -24.17 -18.14 6.42
N SER A 77 -25.45 -17.85 6.21
CA SER A 77 -25.93 -16.59 5.57
C SER A 77 -25.57 -15.33 6.38
N ASP A 78 -25.42 -15.48 7.69
CA ASP A 78 -25.28 -14.37 8.63
C ASP A 78 -23.81 -14.10 9.00
N PHE A 79 -22.89 -14.96 8.52
CA PHE A 79 -21.46 -14.88 8.82
C PHE A 79 -20.67 -14.59 7.55
N SER A 80 -19.67 -13.71 7.68
CA SER A 80 -18.77 -13.38 6.57
C SER A 80 -17.33 -13.26 7.09
N ILE A 81 -16.37 -13.45 6.19
CA ILE A 81 -14.96 -13.18 6.45
C ILE A 81 -14.68 -11.75 6.02
N HIS A 82 -14.17 -10.92 6.94
CA HIS A 82 -13.66 -9.60 6.63
C HIS A 82 -12.24 -9.69 6.09
N LYS A 83 -11.38 -10.45 6.78
CA LYS A 83 -9.97 -10.59 6.43
C LYS A 83 -9.38 -11.88 7.01
N ILE A 84 -8.40 -12.46 6.31
CA ILE A 84 -7.56 -13.55 6.82
C ILE A 84 -6.16 -12.99 7.00
N ASN A 85 -5.68 -12.92 8.25
CA ASN A 85 -4.38 -12.40 8.65
C ASN A 85 -3.44 -13.53 9.06
N SER A 86 -2.16 -13.37 8.79
CA SER A 86 -1.07 -14.23 9.26
C SER A 86 0.04 -13.37 9.85
N ASP A 87 0.72 -13.89 10.88
CA ASP A 87 1.89 -13.24 11.49
C ASP A 87 3.17 -13.44 10.64
N VAL A 88 3.07 -14.25 9.59
CA VAL A 88 4.18 -14.56 8.68
C VAL A 88 3.75 -14.33 7.24
N VAL A 89 4.73 -14.03 6.41
CA VAL A 89 4.59 -13.85 4.96
C VAL A 89 5.56 -14.79 4.25
N THR A 90 5.34 -15.05 2.97
CA THR A 90 6.31 -15.79 2.15
C THR A 90 7.60 -14.98 1.98
N LYS A 91 8.68 -15.63 1.57
CA LYS A 91 9.94 -14.93 1.25
C LYS A 91 9.75 -13.98 0.07
N GLU A 92 8.93 -14.37 -0.89
CA GLU A 92 8.59 -13.58 -2.07
C GLU A 92 7.79 -12.34 -1.70
N GLU A 93 6.74 -12.48 -0.87
CA GLU A 93 5.98 -11.35 -0.35
C GLU A 93 6.84 -10.42 0.52
N SER A 94 7.71 -10.99 1.36
CA SER A 94 8.65 -10.20 2.16
C SER A 94 9.63 -9.41 1.29
N ALA A 95 10.16 -10.03 0.23
CA ALA A 95 11.04 -9.35 -0.71
C ALA A 95 10.31 -8.20 -1.44
N GLN A 96 9.07 -8.41 -1.86
CA GLN A 96 8.25 -7.37 -2.48
C GLN A 96 7.95 -6.21 -1.51
N ILE A 97 7.63 -6.51 -0.24
CA ILE A 97 7.37 -5.49 0.77
C ILE A 97 8.64 -4.66 1.04
N ILE A 98 9.80 -5.32 1.10
CA ILE A 98 11.09 -4.65 1.27
C ILE A 98 11.39 -3.76 0.06
N ASP A 99 11.24 -4.28 -1.15
CA ASP A 99 11.49 -3.53 -2.38
C ASP A 99 10.60 -2.29 -2.49
N GLN A 100 9.31 -2.43 -2.17
CA GLN A 100 8.37 -1.31 -2.16
C GLN A 100 8.68 -0.23 -1.10
N LYS A 101 9.34 -0.60 0.01
CA LYS A 101 9.72 0.31 1.11
C LYS A 101 11.15 0.81 1.01
N THR A 102 11.93 0.31 0.05
CA THR A 102 13.32 0.72 -0.15
C THR A 102 13.38 1.98 -1.01
N VAL A 103 14.27 2.90 -0.63
CA VAL A 103 14.62 4.04 -1.48
C VAL A 103 15.76 3.64 -2.41
N HIS A 104 15.47 3.54 -3.70
CA HIS A 104 16.46 3.18 -4.72
C HIS A 104 17.24 4.42 -5.16
N VAL A 105 18.58 4.35 -5.12
CA VAL A 105 19.42 5.43 -5.62
C VAL A 105 19.76 5.19 -7.08
N ILE A 106 19.43 6.16 -7.94
CA ILE A 106 19.64 6.07 -9.38
C ILE A 106 20.51 7.24 -9.84
N ASP A 107 21.72 6.92 -10.30
CA ASP A 107 22.65 7.85 -10.93
C ASP A 107 22.91 7.40 -12.37
N ARG A 108 22.02 7.76 -13.27
CA ARG A 108 22.16 7.41 -14.70
C ARG A 108 21.52 8.46 -15.60
N VAL A 109 21.95 8.45 -16.86
CA VAL A 109 21.39 9.29 -17.90
C VAL A 109 20.29 8.52 -18.64
N ILE A 110 19.08 9.08 -18.66
CA ILE A 110 17.92 8.57 -19.40
C ILE A 110 17.76 9.45 -20.65
N ARG A 111 17.95 8.84 -21.83
CA ARG A 111 17.97 9.54 -23.11
C ARG A 111 16.60 9.51 -23.77
N ASN A 112 16.46 10.33 -24.83
CA ASN A 112 15.27 10.32 -25.68
C ASN A 112 14.90 8.89 -26.12
N GLY A 113 13.60 8.55 -26.00
CA GLY A 113 13.06 7.24 -26.31
C GLY A 113 13.34 6.15 -25.27
N GLN A 114 14.10 6.43 -24.21
CA GLN A 114 14.30 5.49 -23.12
C GLN A 114 13.23 5.69 -22.05
N GLU A 115 12.71 4.57 -21.54
CA GLU A 115 11.81 4.51 -20.42
C GLU A 115 12.41 3.64 -19.30
N VAL A 116 12.41 4.15 -18.08
CA VAL A 116 12.92 3.47 -16.90
C VAL A 116 11.81 3.36 -15.90
N ASN A 117 11.45 2.13 -15.55
CA ASN A 117 10.44 1.81 -14.54
C ASN A 117 11.13 1.31 -13.28
N VAL A 118 10.75 1.86 -12.10
CA VAL A 118 11.32 1.50 -10.80
C VAL A 118 10.21 1.26 -9.79
N THR A 119 10.29 0.14 -9.09
CA THR A 119 9.39 -0.15 -7.97
C THR A 119 9.95 0.47 -6.69
N GLY A 120 9.08 1.05 -5.84
CA GLY A 120 9.48 1.71 -4.59
C GLY A 120 9.79 3.19 -4.77
N ASP A 121 10.34 3.80 -3.72
CA ASP A 121 10.77 5.19 -3.72
C ASP A 121 12.14 5.35 -4.42
N VAL A 122 12.37 6.49 -5.07
CA VAL A 122 13.60 6.74 -5.82
C VAL A 122 14.25 8.06 -5.42
N LEU A 123 15.54 8.00 -5.09
CA LEU A 123 16.44 9.15 -5.06
C LEU A 123 17.19 9.23 -6.41
N PHE A 124 16.83 10.22 -7.22
CA PHE A 124 17.39 10.40 -8.56
C PHE A 124 18.49 11.45 -8.58
N LEU A 125 19.71 11.04 -8.92
CA LEU A 125 20.93 11.87 -8.99
C LEU A 125 21.36 12.14 -10.45
N GLY A 126 20.77 11.41 -11.41
CA GLY A 126 21.18 11.41 -12.80
C GLY A 126 20.58 12.53 -13.65
N LYS A 127 20.40 12.25 -14.94
CA LYS A 127 19.78 13.18 -15.91
C LYS A 127 18.69 12.50 -16.72
N VAL A 128 17.53 13.16 -16.85
CA VAL A 128 16.48 12.77 -17.80
C VAL A 128 16.47 13.80 -18.92
N HIS A 129 16.91 13.38 -20.10
CA HIS A 129 16.86 14.23 -21.30
C HIS A 129 15.44 14.33 -21.87
N GLU A 130 15.21 15.32 -22.69
CA GLU A 130 13.98 15.49 -23.46
C GLU A 130 13.58 14.18 -24.15
N GLY A 131 12.30 13.77 -24.04
CA GLY A 131 11.80 12.50 -24.56
C GLY A 131 12.22 11.26 -23.78
N GLY A 132 13.06 11.37 -22.74
CA GLY A 132 13.31 10.31 -21.76
C GLY A 132 12.21 10.25 -20.71
N LYS A 133 11.97 9.06 -20.14
CA LYS A 133 10.94 8.85 -19.11
C LYS A 133 11.48 8.11 -17.91
N LEU A 134 11.16 8.62 -16.70
CA LEU A 134 11.38 7.95 -15.43
C LEU A 134 10.03 7.75 -14.74
N LEU A 135 9.61 6.49 -14.58
CA LEU A 135 8.34 6.10 -13.95
C LEU A 135 8.64 5.36 -12.65
N VAL A 136 8.09 5.84 -11.55
CA VAL A 136 8.35 5.34 -10.20
C VAL A 136 7.04 4.99 -9.51
N THR A 137 6.94 3.81 -8.91
CA THR A 137 5.70 3.43 -8.21
C THR A 137 5.54 4.11 -6.85
N GLY A 138 6.64 4.57 -6.23
CA GLY A 138 6.71 5.29 -4.97
C GLY A 138 6.86 6.81 -5.15
N ASN A 139 7.48 7.43 -4.16
CA ASN A 139 7.85 8.85 -4.20
C ASN A 139 9.15 9.03 -5.01
N LEU A 140 9.31 10.21 -5.60
CA LEU A 140 10.48 10.56 -6.38
C LEU A 140 11.19 11.77 -5.77
N TYR A 141 12.43 11.58 -5.34
CA TYR A 141 13.31 12.63 -4.81
C TYR A 141 14.35 12.99 -5.88
N VAL A 142 14.30 14.21 -6.39
CA VAL A 142 15.13 14.68 -7.50
C VAL A 142 16.23 15.61 -6.98
N ILE A 143 17.47 15.20 -7.14
CA ILE A 143 18.66 16.04 -6.97
C ILE A 143 19.33 16.30 -8.33
N GLY A 144 19.08 15.40 -9.29
CA GLY A 144 19.59 15.48 -10.64
C GLY A 144 18.86 16.48 -11.54
N GLU A 145 19.16 16.43 -12.84
CA GLU A 145 18.56 17.31 -13.85
C GLU A 145 17.45 16.59 -14.62
N VAL A 146 16.25 17.20 -14.71
CA VAL A 146 15.12 16.63 -15.43
C VAL A 146 14.66 17.58 -16.53
N LYS A 147 14.73 17.10 -17.80
CA LYS A 147 14.17 17.76 -18.99
C LYS A 147 13.14 16.91 -19.71
N GLY A 148 12.94 15.68 -19.30
CA GLY A 148 11.99 14.75 -19.89
C GLY A 148 10.73 14.60 -19.05
N ILE A 149 10.17 13.41 -19.05
CA ILE A 149 8.93 13.06 -18.35
C ILE A 149 9.27 12.30 -17.08
N ILE A 150 8.69 12.69 -15.95
CA ILE A 150 8.81 11.99 -14.69
C ILE A 150 7.42 11.68 -14.13
N GLN A 151 7.29 10.52 -13.49
CA GLN A 151 6.07 10.10 -12.83
C GLN A 151 6.36 9.46 -11.48
N ALA A 152 5.70 9.96 -10.43
CA ALA A 152 5.55 9.26 -9.15
C ALA A 152 4.19 8.55 -9.09
N GLY A 153 4.08 7.49 -8.29
CA GLY A 153 2.83 6.75 -8.14
C GLY A 153 2.38 6.00 -9.39
N PHE A 154 3.33 5.60 -10.26
CA PHE A 154 3.00 4.81 -11.45
C PHE A 154 2.37 3.45 -11.06
N PRO A 155 1.29 2.98 -11.75
CA PRO A 155 0.64 3.66 -12.88
C PRO A 155 -0.40 4.73 -12.47
N ASN A 156 -1.08 4.61 -11.31
CA ASN A 156 -2.28 5.39 -11.00
C ASN A 156 -2.44 5.80 -9.52
N VAL A 157 -1.36 5.76 -8.74
CA VAL A 157 -1.40 6.07 -7.30
C VAL A 157 -1.15 7.55 -7.06
N GLU A 158 -2.16 8.31 -6.60
CA GLU A 158 -2.12 9.77 -6.43
C GLU A 158 -1.60 10.23 -5.06
N ASP A 159 -1.36 9.32 -4.10
CA ASP A 159 -0.85 9.66 -2.76
C ASP A 159 0.67 9.85 -2.70
N LYS A 160 1.36 9.75 -3.85
CA LYS A 160 2.80 9.92 -3.97
C LYS A 160 3.17 11.37 -4.31
N MET A 161 4.45 11.68 -4.13
CA MET A 161 4.96 13.04 -4.28
C MET A 161 6.27 13.04 -5.06
N ILE A 162 6.56 14.20 -5.67
CA ILE A 162 7.85 14.47 -6.31
C ILE A 162 8.49 15.63 -5.55
N PHE A 163 9.71 15.40 -5.05
CA PHE A 163 10.48 16.37 -4.29
C PHE A 163 11.65 16.88 -5.11
N GLY A 164 11.92 18.16 -5.05
CA GLY A 164 13.11 18.78 -5.64
C GLY A 164 12.81 19.68 -6.83
N ASP A 165 13.90 20.08 -7.48
CA ASP A 165 13.83 21.02 -8.60
C ASP A 165 13.58 20.31 -9.93
N VAL A 166 12.35 20.45 -10.40
CA VAL A 166 11.89 19.83 -11.65
C VAL A 166 11.32 20.86 -12.63
N HIS A 167 11.68 22.17 -12.44
CA HIS A 167 11.16 23.27 -13.25
C HIS A 167 11.42 23.14 -14.77
N ASN A 168 12.48 22.42 -15.16
CA ASN A 168 12.83 22.16 -16.56
C ASN A 168 12.20 20.86 -17.10
N ALA A 169 11.41 20.13 -16.32
CA ALA A 169 10.78 18.91 -16.80
C ALA A 169 9.78 19.22 -17.94
N GLN A 170 9.77 18.41 -18.97
CA GLN A 170 8.77 18.49 -20.04
C GLN A 170 7.37 18.17 -19.51
N GLN A 171 7.28 17.19 -18.63
CA GLN A 171 6.03 16.77 -18.02
C GLN A 171 6.26 16.17 -16.63
N ILE A 172 5.44 16.56 -15.67
CA ILE A 172 5.34 15.96 -14.35
C ILE A 172 4.04 15.17 -14.26
N ARG A 173 4.11 13.97 -13.65
CA ARG A 173 2.94 13.11 -13.43
C ARG A 173 2.94 12.57 -12.01
N ILE A 174 1.75 12.47 -11.41
CA ILE A 174 1.52 11.77 -10.15
C ILE A 174 0.25 10.94 -10.29
N GLY A 175 0.39 9.62 -10.29
CA GLY A 175 -0.70 8.74 -10.68
C GLY A 175 -1.20 9.07 -12.08
N GLU A 176 -2.49 9.37 -12.21
CA GLU A 176 -3.11 9.74 -13.48
C GLU A 176 -3.05 11.26 -13.77
N GLN A 177 -2.77 12.08 -12.76
CA GLN A 177 -2.68 13.54 -12.90
C GLN A 177 -1.37 13.94 -13.56
N PHE A 178 -1.41 14.96 -14.42
CA PHE A 178 -0.20 15.44 -15.08
C PHE A 178 -0.26 16.93 -15.39
N GLU A 179 0.90 17.55 -15.51
CA GLU A 179 1.09 18.90 -15.98
C GLU A 179 2.27 18.95 -16.96
N ILE A 180 2.09 19.70 -18.04
CA ILE A 180 3.15 20.04 -19.00
C ILE A 180 3.71 21.38 -18.57
N LEU A 181 5.01 21.44 -18.25
CA LEU A 181 5.66 22.63 -17.71
C LEU A 181 6.17 23.62 -18.78
N ASP A 182 5.81 23.43 -20.02
CA ASP A 182 6.30 24.25 -21.13
C ASP A 182 5.83 25.72 -20.96
N ASP A 183 6.77 26.61 -20.61
CA ASP A 183 6.59 28.06 -20.40
C ASP A 183 5.41 28.47 -19.48
N THR A 184 5.01 27.62 -18.56
CA THR A 184 3.91 27.90 -17.64
C THR A 184 4.37 28.66 -16.40
N LYS A 185 3.48 29.48 -15.82
CA LYS A 185 3.71 30.16 -14.52
C LYS A 185 4.00 29.19 -13.36
N SER A 186 3.73 27.90 -13.55
CA SER A 186 4.01 26.87 -12.57
C SER A 186 5.51 26.59 -12.47
N ALA A 187 6.24 26.63 -13.57
CA ALA A 187 7.70 26.42 -13.59
C ALA A 187 8.45 27.44 -12.71
N ASP A 188 7.99 28.70 -12.69
CA ASP A 188 8.60 29.77 -11.88
C ASP A 188 8.46 29.54 -10.35
N LYS A 189 7.55 28.69 -9.92
CA LYS A 189 7.32 28.38 -8.51
C LYS A 189 8.11 27.17 -8.01
N ILE A 190 8.74 26.42 -8.92
CA ILE A 190 9.44 25.18 -8.60
C ILE A 190 10.91 25.48 -8.35
N ASN A 191 11.41 24.99 -7.23
CA ASN A 191 12.82 25.08 -6.80
C ASN A 191 13.23 23.81 -6.04
N SER A 192 14.47 23.79 -5.52
CA SER A 192 15.02 22.63 -4.79
C SER A 192 14.25 22.24 -3.52
N SER A 193 13.42 23.11 -2.98
CA SER A 193 12.58 22.84 -1.80
C SER A 193 11.13 22.55 -2.16
N SER A 194 10.81 22.42 -3.45
CA SER A 194 9.43 22.21 -3.90
C SER A 194 9.00 20.77 -3.77
N ILE A 195 7.69 20.61 -3.54
CA ILE A 195 6.98 19.33 -3.59
C ILE A 195 5.85 19.45 -4.62
N ALA A 196 5.81 18.55 -5.60
CA ALA A 196 4.63 18.34 -6.41
C ALA A 196 3.79 17.21 -5.80
N TYR A 197 2.49 17.42 -5.70
CA TYR A 197 1.53 16.49 -5.10
C TYR A 197 0.15 16.62 -5.74
N VAL A 198 -0.74 15.65 -5.50
CA VAL A 198 -2.15 15.75 -5.90
C VAL A 198 -2.95 16.19 -4.68
N ASN A 199 -3.67 17.30 -4.82
CA ASN A 199 -4.47 17.88 -3.74
C ASN A 199 -5.84 17.17 -3.60
N ALA A 200 -6.64 17.58 -2.60
CA ALA A 200 -7.96 17.02 -2.32
C ALA A 200 -9.00 17.21 -3.46
N LEU A 201 -8.70 18.06 -4.45
CA LEU A 201 -9.53 18.26 -5.64
C LEU A 201 -9.07 17.38 -6.83
N HIS A 202 -8.16 16.43 -6.58
CA HIS A 202 -7.55 15.57 -7.61
C HIS A 202 -6.83 16.37 -8.71
N VAL A 203 -6.16 17.46 -8.32
CA VAL A 203 -5.37 18.29 -9.24
C VAL A 203 -3.93 18.32 -8.75
N LEU A 204 -2.99 18.26 -9.69
CA LEU A 204 -1.57 18.44 -9.41
C LEU A 204 -1.31 19.84 -8.92
N ASP A 205 -0.61 19.98 -7.79
CA ASP A 205 -0.33 21.25 -7.12
C ASP A 205 1.11 21.24 -6.58
N TYR A 206 1.60 22.43 -6.19
CA TYR A 206 2.98 22.61 -5.72
C TYR A 206 2.99 23.29 -4.36
N GLY A 207 3.85 22.77 -3.48
CA GLY A 207 4.09 23.34 -2.16
C GLY A 207 5.58 23.33 -1.82
N ASN A 208 5.91 23.66 -0.58
CA ASN A 208 7.26 23.64 -0.05
C ASN A 208 7.44 22.46 0.93
N VAL A 209 8.67 21.94 1.05
CA VAL A 209 9.02 20.90 2.05
C VAL A 209 8.66 21.34 3.47
N GLU A 210 8.74 22.63 3.78
CA GLU A 210 8.35 23.18 5.09
C GLU A 210 6.86 22.97 5.40
N ASP A 211 6.01 22.90 4.36
CA ASP A 211 4.57 22.71 4.47
C ASP A 211 4.14 21.24 4.42
N LEU A 212 5.09 20.30 4.39
CA LEU A 212 4.84 18.88 4.21
C LEU A 212 3.83 18.30 5.23
N ASN A 213 3.85 18.80 6.47
CA ASN A 213 2.89 18.39 7.51
C ASN A 213 1.44 18.74 7.14
N GLN A 214 1.24 19.84 6.42
CA GLN A 214 -0.09 20.29 5.95
C GLN A 214 -0.47 19.57 4.66
N ILE A 215 0.49 19.39 3.75
CA ILE A 215 0.30 18.75 2.44
C ILE A 215 -0.03 17.26 2.61
N ASN A 216 0.77 16.54 3.40
CA ASN A 216 0.57 15.11 3.64
C ASN A 216 0.92 14.72 5.08
N PRO A 217 -0.01 14.90 6.04
CA PRO A 217 0.21 14.56 7.46
C PRO A 217 0.56 13.10 7.69
N LYS A 218 0.00 12.18 6.87
CA LYS A 218 0.28 10.74 6.99
C LYS A 218 1.73 10.43 6.68
N PHE A 219 2.24 10.97 5.58
CA PHE A 219 3.63 10.81 5.18
C PHE A 219 4.59 11.44 6.19
N PHE A 220 4.29 12.65 6.66
CA PHE A 220 5.06 13.34 7.69
C PHE A 220 5.19 12.53 8.97
N ASN A 221 4.09 11.94 9.45
CA ASN A 221 4.09 11.10 10.65
C ASN A 221 4.86 9.79 10.46
N GLN A 222 4.89 9.22 9.25
CA GLN A 222 5.69 8.02 8.95
C GLN A 222 7.20 8.31 9.02
N ILE A 223 7.64 9.47 8.53
CA ILE A 223 9.03 9.90 8.63
C ILE A 223 9.38 10.24 10.07
N GLY A 224 8.53 10.98 10.78
CA GLY A 224 8.73 11.35 12.18
C GLY A 224 8.73 10.18 13.15
N GLY A 225 7.97 9.11 12.86
CA GLY A 225 7.93 7.89 13.65
C GLY A 225 9.25 7.10 13.67
N ILE A 226 10.11 7.31 12.69
CA ILE A 226 11.46 6.70 12.65
C ILE A 226 12.43 7.45 13.57
N ILE A 227 12.18 8.73 13.87
CA ILE A 227 13.06 9.59 14.68
C ILE A 227 12.73 9.49 16.17
N ASN A 228 11.53 9.05 16.54
CA ASN A 228 11.04 8.97 17.92
C ASN A 228 10.96 7.52 18.45
N GLY A 229 11.61 6.57 17.79
CA GLY A 229 11.72 5.17 18.22
C GLY A 229 12.97 4.90 19.05
#